data_2d6959c8a1b09b07481a849a9fe6958a
#
_entry.id   2d6959c8a1b09b07481a849a9fe6958a
#
_cell.length_a   1.000
_cell.length_b   1.000
_cell.length_c   1.000
_cell.angle_alpha   90.00
_cell.angle_beta   90.00
_cell.angle_gamma   90.00
#
_symmetry.space_group_name_H-M   'P 1'
#
loop_
_entity.id
_entity.type
_entity.pdbx_description
1 polymer ?
#
loop_
_entity_poly.entity_id
_entity_poly.type
_entity_poly.pdbx_seq_one_letter_code
_entity_poly.pdbx_strand_id
1 'polypeptide(L)'
;MTSIDLGSIDNYPNSIFLGSWCNHFEATKKFKNIKSLEYHWADREKFDNDYRYLHDLVERLLPEVSNYLNKLHSMNKKNDFWRIIIGPWLITFISVIWERYETIRLATNDFDEVPITSVAPIVDLRSNDFYAFRRMLDDDAWNHAIFSEVLRFSFNQEFKTITDFNFQESITRLNLTDFHPKPLLKKFFIKIIYFTEKCIFSVIKLFNLKIKFLMHHAYFDKFFQIKLLISLKSIPTFNSYFKEPLNFKKSDAAFVYPKFEFNTTNNFEQFVKHTLISHMPYSYLNGFNEIFRLTKKVPDAEVILTANAHWYNEVFKIWAAHQAEKSSRLIISEHGGGFPIKYNLMDHPEKISKSFIVWGRQFHKNHYRLPTNKLTKYKNEFTDNNFDEITLIDFESVRYGYRAVSAPVGPLVETVFNQNYEIISALRHDEMIEPRLRVLPKYLGSWKFEEIYKRDFGDKILSNHKSIEKVINHSSLIICSYPQTTFSESMYLGKPTILVFDPTYWDIHPAFTELVEVLRNAKVVFFKGSDAVEHIKKISNNISEWWLSESVQEARNLFLRDCLTISSSPLSEWNQFLRYQDKK
;
A
#
# COMPACT_ATOMS: atom_id res chain seq x y z
N MET A 1 -2.56 -19.85 18.41
CA MET A 1 -1.10 -19.58 18.54
C MET A 1 -0.64 -18.61 17.48
N THR A 2 0.36 -17.85 17.74
CA THR A 2 1.03 -16.93 16.80
C THR A 2 2.46 -17.39 16.52
N SER A 3 3.19 -16.69 15.65
CA SER A 3 4.60 -16.98 15.37
C SER A 3 5.52 -16.88 16.60
N ILE A 4 5.15 -16.12 17.63
CA ILE A 4 5.90 -16.00 18.90
C ILE A 4 5.79 -17.28 19.75
N ASP A 5 4.67 -17.99 19.65
CA ASP A 5 4.41 -19.19 20.45
C ASP A 5 5.08 -20.47 19.91
N LEU A 6 5.76 -20.41 18.76
CA LEU A 6 6.32 -21.58 18.08
C LEU A 6 7.33 -22.39 18.93
N GLY A 7 7.98 -21.75 19.90
CA GLY A 7 8.88 -22.41 20.84
C GLY A 7 8.19 -23.35 21.85
N SER A 8 6.89 -23.17 22.09
CA SER A 8 6.12 -23.91 23.09
C SER A 8 5.18 -24.98 22.50
N ILE A 9 5.16 -25.14 21.19
CA ILE A 9 4.22 -26.05 20.47
C ILE A 9 4.31 -27.50 20.91
N ASP A 10 5.50 -28.01 21.22
CA ASP A 10 5.69 -29.40 21.65
C ASP A 10 4.91 -29.72 22.95
N ASN A 11 4.53 -28.70 23.71
CA ASN A 11 3.73 -28.83 24.93
C ASN A 11 2.21 -28.81 24.68
N TYR A 12 1.76 -28.48 23.45
CA TYR A 12 0.34 -28.25 23.14
C TYR A 12 -0.08 -28.89 21.80
N PRO A 13 -0.23 -30.22 21.75
CA PRO A 13 -0.48 -30.96 20.49
C PRO A 13 -1.80 -30.60 19.79
N ASN A 14 -2.77 -30.04 20.52
CA ASN A 14 -4.07 -29.63 19.98
C ASN A 14 -4.14 -28.13 19.63
N SER A 15 -3.01 -27.50 19.44
CA SER A 15 -2.94 -26.08 19.07
C SER A 15 -3.49 -25.82 17.67
N ILE A 16 -4.10 -24.66 17.48
CA ILE A 16 -4.47 -24.12 16.17
C ILE A 16 -3.68 -22.82 15.91
N PHE A 17 -3.14 -22.67 14.72
CA PHE A 17 -2.55 -21.40 14.30
C PHE A 17 -3.65 -20.39 13.97
N LEU A 18 -3.50 -19.15 14.40
CA LEU A 18 -4.44 -18.07 14.09
C LEU A 18 -4.46 -17.69 12.61
N GLY A 19 -3.47 -18.12 11.85
CA GLY A 19 -3.43 -17.97 10.40
C GLY A 19 -2.21 -18.65 9.79
N SER A 20 -2.22 -18.84 8.47
CA SER A 20 -1.15 -19.51 7.73
C SER A 20 0.20 -18.77 7.77
N TRP A 21 0.23 -17.49 8.14
CA TRP A 21 1.48 -16.75 8.41
C TRP A 21 2.36 -17.38 9.49
N CYS A 22 1.80 -18.25 10.34
CA CYS A 22 2.57 -19.05 11.29
C CYS A 22 3.34 -20.19 10.61
N ASN A 23 2.90 -20.65 9.44
CA ASN A 23 3.48 -21.73 8.65
C ASN A 23 4.62 -21.27 7.73
N HIS A 24 5.36 -20.24 8.08
CA HIS A 24 6.49 -19.82 7.26
C HIS A 24 7.56 -20.91 7.16
N PHE A 25 8.41 -20.81 6.14
CA PHE A 25 9.37 -21.80 5.68
C PHE A 25 10.12 -22.62 6.76
N GLU A 26 10.51 -21.99 7.87
CA GLU A 26 11.22 -22.68 8.96
C GLU A 26 10.26 -23.49 9.87
N ALA A 27 9.04 -23.01 10.05
CA ALA A 27 8.01 -23.67 10.85
C ALA A 27 7.47 -24.92 10.16
N THR A 28 7.30 -24.90 8.84
CA THR A 28 6.78 -26.07 8.07
C THR A 28 7.66 -27.29 8.12
N LYS A 29 8.96 -27.13 8.36
CA LYS A 29 9.87 -28.27 8.59
C LYS A 29 9.60 -28.97 9.92
N LYS A 30 9.15 -28.21 10.94
CA LYS A 30 8.99 -28.69 12.30
C LYS A 30 7.54 -29.11 12.64
N PHE A 31 6.54 -28.50 11.99
CA PHE A 31 5.13 -28.55 12.41
C PHE A 31 4.15 -28.94 11.30
N LYS A 32 4.40 -30.06 10.64
CA LYS A 32 3.63 -30.54 9.46
C LYS A 32 2.13 -30.78 9.69
N ASN A 33 1.63 -30.86 10.92
CA ASN A 33 0.29 -31.33 11.25
C ASN A 33 -0.59 -30.33 12.01
N ILE A 34 -0.16 -29.07 12.21
CA ILE A 34 -0.96 -28.09 12.92
C ILE A 34 -1.92 -27.42 11.95
N LYS A 35 -3.21 -27.43 12.27
CA LYS A 35 -4.23 -26.74 11.49
C LYS A 35 -4.10 -25.22 11.68
N SER A 36 -4.22 -24.48 10.60
CA SER A 36 -4.41 -23.03 10.64
C SER A 36 -5.90 -22.70 10.60
N LEU A 37 -6.29 -21.65 11.31
CA LEU A 37 -7.61 -21.07 11.17
C LEU A 37 -7.81 -20.61 9.72
N GLU A 38 -8.98 -20.90 9.17
CA GLU A 38 -9.36 -20.40 7.86
C GLU A 38 -9.48 -18.88 7.90
N TYR A 39 -8.92 -18.20 6.89
CA TYR A 39 -8.93 -16.75 6.87
C TYR A 39 -10.33 -16.22 6.55
N HIS A 40 -10.91 -15.49 7.47
CA HIS A 40 -12.33 -15.09 7.41
C HIS A 40 -12.70 -14.24 6.17
N TRP A 41 -11.75 -13.52 5.56
CA TRP A 41 -11.97 -12.80 4.30
C TRP A 41 -11.77 -13.66 3.05
N ALA A 42 -11.50 -14.96 3.19
CA ALA A 42 -11.65 -15.92 2.10
C ALA A 42 -13.13 -16.06 1.69
N ASP A 43 -14.06 -15.93 2.64
CA ASP A 43 -15.47 -15.70 2.37
C ASP A 43 -15.69 -14.27 1.84
N ARG A 44 -16.05 -14.17 0.57
CA ARG A 44 -16.18 -12.89 -0.13
C ARG A 44 -17.45 -12.13 0.21
N GLU A 45 -18.52 -12.82 0.60
CA GLU A 45 -19.74 -12.18 1.09
C GLU A 45 -19.50 -11.55 2.46
N LYS A 46 -18.83 -12.27 3.35
CA LYS A 46 -18.38 -11.71 4.63
C LYS A 46 -17.45 -10.50 4.40
N PHE A 47 -16.50 -10.59 3.48
CA PHE A 47 -15.61 -9.49 3.17
C PHE A 47 -16.37 -8.23 2.71
N ASP A 48 -17.36 -8.38 1.82
CA ASP A 48 -18.21 -7.27 1.34
C ASP A 48 -18.99 -6.61 2.50
N ASN A 49 -19.55 -7.41 3.39
CA ASN A 49 -20.28 -6.93 4.56
C ASN A 49 -19.36 -6.23 5.56
N ASP A 50 -18.20 -6.83 5.85
CA ASP A 50 -17.17 -6.24 6.72
C ASP A 50 -16.67 -4.92 6.15
N TYR A 51 -16.37 -4.83 4.84
CA TYR A 51 -15.90 -3.59 4.21
C TYR A 51 -16.90 -2.45 4.39
N ARG A 52 -18.18 -2.69 4.11
CA ARG A 52 -19.24 -1.68 4.27
C ARG A 52 -19.39 -1.24 5.71
N TYR A 53 -19.38 -2.19 6.64
CA TYR A 53 -19.44 -1.90 8.08
C TYR A 53 -18.24 -1.05 8.53
N LEU A 54 -17.02 -1.43 8.15
CA LEU A 54 -15.81 -0.69 8.52
C LEU A 54 -15.75 0.70 7.89
N HIS A 55 -16.22 0.84 6.65
CA HIS A 55 -16.34 2.14 6.00
C HIS A 55 -17.31 3.07 6.76
N ASP A 56 -18.50 2.56 7.12
CA ASP A 56 -19.46 3.30 7.94
C ASP A 56 -18.88 3.67 9.31
N LEU A 57 -18.22 2.74 9.98
CA LEU A 57 -17.59 2.98 11.27
C LEU A 57 -16.52 4.08 11.21
N VAL A 58 -15.68 4.08 10.18
CA VAL A 58 -14.68 5.15 9.97
C VAL A 58 -15.36 6.52 9.80
N GLU A 59 -16.46 6.59 9.04
CA GLU A 59 -17.20 7.84 8.85
C GLU A 59 -17.87 8.34 10.15
N ARG A 60 -18.36 7.44 11.00
CA ARG A 60 -18.92 7.78 12.33
C ARG A 60 -17.82 8.17 13.34
N LEU A 61 -16.66 7.54 13.30
CA LEU A 61 -15.56 7.83 14.21
C LEU A 61 -14.86 9.15 13.90
N LEU A 62 -14.76 9.53 12.63
CA LEU A 62 -13.99 10.70 12.22
C LEU A 62 -14.42 12.02 12.92
N PRO A 63 -15.72 12.36 13.03
CA PRO A 63 -16.14 13.54 13.78
C PRO A 63 -15.74 13.50 15.26
N GLU A 64 -15.87 12.34 15.90
CA GLU A 64 -15.55 12.18 17.32
C GLU A 64 -14.05 12.29 17.60
N VAL A 65 -13.22 11.66 16.73
CA VAL A 65 -11.76 11.80 16.80
C VAL A 65 -11.34 13.23 16.47
N SER A 66 -11.99 13.90 15.52
CA SER A 66 -11.74 15.31 15.21
C SER A 66 -12.03 16.22 16.42
N ASN A 67 -13.14 16.01 17.10
CA ASN A 67 -13.51 16.72 18.31
C ASN A 67 -12.52 16.46 19.45
N TYR A 68 -12.10 15.21 19.61
CA TYR A 68 -11.09 14.83 20.58
C TYR A 68 -9.76 15.57 20.35
N LEU A 69 -9.26 15.55 19.11
CA LEU A 69 -8.00 16.21 18.73
C LEU A 69 -8.11 17.73 18.81
N ASN A 70 -9.26 18.31 18.48
CA ASN A 70 -9.52 19.74 18.68
C ASN A 70 -9.38 20.13 20.15
N LYS A 71 -9.97 19.35 21.07
CA LYS A 71 -9.84 19.58 22.52
C LYS A 71 -8.38 19.41 22.97
N LEU A 72 -7.73 18.33 22.55
CA LEU A 72 -6.35 18.00 22.94
C LEU A 72 -5.37 19.11 22.52
N HIS A 73 -5.54 19.68 21.33
CA HIS A 73 -4.62 20.68 20.76
C HIS A 73 -5.12 22.12 20.92
N SER A 74 -6.22 22.34 21.63
CA SER A 74 -6.87 23.66 21.77
C SER A 74 -7.14 24.32 20.40
N MET A 75 -7.68 23.53 19.47
CA MET A 75 -8.01 23.94 18.10
C MET A 75 -9.52 23.88 17.86
N ASN A 76 -9.95 24.55 16.78
CA ASN A 76 -11.33 24.48 16.28
C ASN A 76 -11.30 24.23 14.77
N LYS A 77 -10.94 22.99 14.39
CA LYS A 77 -10.78 22.56 13.00
C LYS A 77 -11.97 21.72 12.56
N LYS A 78 -12.36 21.84 11.27
CA LYS A 78 -13.42 21.02 10.67
C LYS A 78 -12.96 19.57 10.50
N ASN A 79 -13.90 18.65 10.32
CA ASN A 79 -13.61 17.23 10.07
C ASN A 79 -12.71 17.01 8.85
N ASP A 80 -12.87 17.80 7.79
CA ASP A 80 -12.04 17.69 6.59
C ASP A 80 -10.56 17.97 6.87
N PHE A 81 -10.25 18.89 7.77
CA PHE A 81 -8.88 19.15 8.21
C PHE A 81 -8.25 17.89 8.81
N TRP A 82 -8.96 17.27 9.75
CA TRP A 82 -8.49 16.07 10.42
C TRP A 82 -8.52 14.85 9.49
N ARG A 83 -9.49 14.75 8.57
CA ARG A 83 -9.53 13.69 7.56
C ARG A 83 -8.24 13.64 6.73
N ILE A 84 -7.73 14.79 6.30
CA ILE A 84 -6.45 14.85 5.56
C ILE A 84 -5.30 14.29 6.41
N ILE A 85 -5.29 14.57 7.71
CA ILE A 85 -4.19 14.22 8.60
C ILE A 85 -4.26 12.77 9.07
N ILE A 86 -5.37 12.39 9.70
CA ILE A 86 -5.50 11.08 10.38
C ILE A 86 -6.19 10.01 9.52
N GLY A 87 -6.86 10.38 8.44
CA GLY A 87 -7.66 9.46 7.62
C GLY A 87 -6.90 8.21 7.20
N PRO A 88 -5.68 8.30 6.66
CA PRO A 88 -4.88 7.12 6.30
C PRO A 88 -4.65 6.16 7.46
N TRP A 89 -4.35 6.69 8.65
CA TRP A 89 -4.17 5.88 9.83
C TRP A 89 -5.50 5.28 10.31
N LEU A 90 -6.55 6.08 10.43
CA LEU A 90 -7.84 5.62 10.95
C LEU A 90 -8.42 4.48 10.12
N ILE A 91 -8.42 4.62 8.79
CA ILE A 91 -8.87 3.59 7.85
C ILE A 91 -8.06 2.29 8.03
N THR A 92 -6.73 2.42 8.09
CA THR A 92 -5.84 1.27 8.24
C THR A 92 -6.00 0.63 9.62
N PHE A 93 -6.02 1.43 10.68
CA PHE A 93 -6.17 0.96 12.06
C PHE A 93 -7.47 0.17 12.24
N ILE A 94 -8.61 0.74 11.84
CA ILE A 94 -9.92 0.07 11.97
C ILE A 94 -9.96 -1.25 11.20
N SER A 95 -9.41 -1.30 9.98
CA SER A 95 -9.33 -2.53 9.20
C SER A 95 -8.48 -3.61 9.88
N VAL A 96 -7.32 -3.21 10.43
CA VAL A 96 -6.38 -4.12 11.10
C VAL A 96 -6.97 -4.65 12.40
N ILE A 97 -7.52 -3.76 13.24
CA ILE A 97 -8.09 -4.16 14.53
C ILE A 97 -9.31 -5.06 14.35
N TRP A 98 -10.15 -4.80 13.33
CA TRP A 98 -11.25 -5.69 12.97
C TRP A 98 -10.74 -7.09 12.60
N GLU A 99 -9.76 -7.17 11.73
CA GLU A 99 -9.21 -8.44 11.29
C GLU A 99 -8.65 -9.26 12.47
N ARG A 100 -7.89 -8.62 13.41
CA ARG A 100 -7.38 -9.28 14.62
C ARG A 100 -8.50 -9.69 15.57
N TYR A 101 -9.50 -8.82 15.75
CA TYR A 101 -10.66 -9.09 16.58
C TYR A 101 -11.46 -10.30 16.07
N GLU A 102 -11.77 -10.31 14.77
CA GLU A 102 -12.50 -11.43 14.13
C GLU A 102 -11.69 -12.72 14.16
N THR A 103 -10.39 -12.67 13.95
CA THR A 103 -9.51 -13.86 14.06
C THR A 103 -9.60 -14.48 15.46
N ILE A 104 -9.52 -13.69 16.53
CA ILE A 104 -9.67 -14.21 17.91
C ILE A 104 -11.10 -14.70 18.13
N ARG A 105 -12.12 -13.92 17.74
CA ARG A 105 -13.53 -14.31 17.90
C ARG A 105 -13.81 -15.68 17.28
N LEU A 106 -13.32 -15.92 16.06
CA LEU A 106 -13.50 -17.20 15.37
C LEU A 106 -12.66 -18.33 16.00
N ALA A 107 -11.45 -18.03 16.44
CA ALA A 107 -10.59 -19.02 17.10
C ALA A 107 -11.14 -19.46 18.48
N THR A 108 -11.96 -18.63 19.11
CA THR A 108 -12.47 -18.86 20.47
C THR A 108 -13.99 -19.05 20.55
N ASN A 109 -14.67 -19.14 19.40
CA ASN A 109 -16.14 -19.18 19.34
C ASN A 109 -16.78 -20.34 20.14
N ASP A 110 -16.06 -21.46 20.30
CA ASP A 110 -16.54 -22.65 20.97
C ASP A 110 -16.10 -22.75 22.45
N PHE A 111 -15.54 -21.67 23.01
CA PHE A 111 -14.98 -21.65 24.36
C PHE A 111 -15.59 -20.54 25.22
N ASP A 112 -16.08 -20.89 26.41
CA ASP A 112 -16.41 -19.93 27.47
C ASP A 112 -15.16 -19.35 28.14
N GLU A 113 -14.11 -20.16 28.27
CA GLU A 113 -12.77 -19.79 28.72
C GLU A 113 -11.73 -20.31 27.72
N VAL A 114 -10.75 -19.48 27.40
CA VAL A 114 -9.67 -19.89 26.47
C VAL A 114 -8.68 -20.79 27.21
N PRO A 115 -8.58 -22.08 26.83
CA PRO A 115 -7.66 -22.99 27.50
C PRO A 115 -6.21 -22.58 27.20
N ILE A 116 -5.35 -22.61 28.17
CA ILE A 116 -3.89 -22.44 28.12
C ILE A 116 -3.43 -21.46 27.03
N THR A 117 -3.41 -20.17 27.37
CA THR A 117 -2.98 -19.13 26.42
C THR A 117 -1.93 -18.24 27.10
N SER A 118 -0.83 -18.03 26.40
CA SER A 118 0.19 -17.06 26.80
C SER A 118 -0.03 -15.76 26.06
N VAL A 119 -0.02 -14.65 26.80
CA VAL A 119 -0.27 -13.31 26.26
C VAL A 119 0.98 -12.43 26.41
N ALA A 120 1.14 -11.44 25.54
CA ALA A 120 2.16 -10.43 25.69
C ALA A 120 1.93 -9.61 26.99
N PRO A 121 2.96 -9.08 27.64
CA PRO A 121 2.79 -8.07 28.68
C PRO A 121 2.11 -6.83 28.11
N ILE A 122 1.55 -5.98 28.98
CA ILE A 122 1.03 -4.68 28.54
C ILE A 122 2.22 -3.80 28.14
N VAL A 123 2.26 -3.40 26.87
CA VAL A 123 3.33 -2.60 26.26
C VAL A 123 2.76 -1.42 25.49
N ASP A 124 3.59 -0.40 25.25
CA ASP A 124 3.20 0.73 24.42
C ASP A 124 3.25 0.35 22.93
N LEU A 125 2.09 0.23 22.31
CA LEU A 125 1.91 -0.16 20.90
C LEU A 125 1.86 1.03 19.94
N ARG A 126 2.05 2.26 20.43
CA ARG A 126 2.01 3.46 19.61
C ARG A 126 3.20 3.57 18.68
N SER A 127 2.91 3.93 17.46
CA SER A 127 3.91 4.31 16.47
C SER A 127 4.27 5.79 16.55
N ASN A 128 5.44 6.16 16.06
CA ASN A 128 5.82 7.57 15.92
C ASN A 128 4.91 8.30 14.92
N ASP A 129 4.66 7.67 13.79
CA ASP A 129 3.87 8.20 12.68
C ASP A 129 3.18 7.07 11.92
N PHE A 130 2.42 7.40 10.88
CA PHE A 130 1.74 6.40 10.06
C PHE A 130 2.72 5.49 9.31
N TYR A 131 3.90 5.98 8.92
CA TYR A 131 4.89 5.16 8.23
C TYR A 131 5.48 4.09 9.18
N ALA A 132 5.76 4.44 10.42
CA ALA A 132 6.17 3.50 11.47
C ALA A 132 5.04 2.50 11.78
N PHE A 133 3.78 2.97 11.88
CA PHE A 133 2.62 2.10 12.04
C PHE A 133 2.55 1.02 10.95
N ARG A 134 2.74 1.41 9.69
CA ARG A 134 2.75 0.47 8.56
C ARG A 134 3.79 -0.65 8.71
N ARG A 135 4.94 -0.38 9.31
CA ARG A 135 5.96 -1.40 9.58
C ARG A 135 5.56 -2.36 10.70
N MET A 136 4.85 -1.84 11.71
CA MET A 136 4.34 -2.65 12.82
C MET A 136 3.32 -3.69 12.37
N LEU A 137 2.54 -3.41 11.32
CA LEU A 137 1.47 -4.31 10.85
C LEU A 137 1.96 -5.70 10.42
N ASP A 138 3.23 -5.85 10.11
CA ASP A 138 3.85 -7.11 9.68
C ASP A 138 4.79 -7.72 10.74
N ASP A 139 4.89 -7.10 11.89
CA ASP A 139 5.75 -7.54 12.98
C ASP A 139 5.04 -8.55 13.89
N ASP A 140 5.68 -9.67 14.17
CA ASP A 140 5.11 -10.75 14.98
C ASP A 140 4.83 -10.32 16.43
N ALA A 141 5.74 -9.54 17.03
CA ALA A 141 5.58 -9.11 18.42
C ALA A 141 4.43 -8.12 18.57
N TRP A 142 4.31 -7.16 17.62
CA TRP A 142 3.21 -6.21 17.61
C TRP A 142 1.85 -6.92 17.42
N ASN A 143 1.77 -7.84 16.46
CA ASN A 143 0.53 -8.58 16.22
C ASN A 143 0.16 -9.49 17.39
N HIS A 144 1.13 -10.17 18.01
CA HIS A 144 0.88 -10.97 19.21
C HIS A 144 0.35 -10.11 20.38
N ALA A 145 0.89 -8.90 20.55
CA ALA A 145 0.42 -7.98 21.58
C ALA A 145 -1.02 -7.51 21.30
N ILE A 146 -1.40 -7.25 20.03
CA ILE A 146 -2.79 -6.93 19.66
C ILE A 146 -3.73 -8.11 19.92
N PHE A 147 -3.38 -9.33 19.51
CA PHE A 147 -4.18 -10.51 19.83
C PHE A 147 -4.37 -10.69 21.33
N SER A 148 -3.32 -10.38 22.11
CA SER A 148 -3.37 -10.41 23.58
C SER A 148 -4.30 -9.36 24.16
N GLU A 149 -4.37 -8.15 23.58
CA GLU A 149 -5.34 -7.12 23.98
C GLU A 149 -6.79 -7.57 23.69
N VAL A 150 -7.04 -8.16 22.52
CA VAL A 150 -8.37 -8.70 22.17
C VAL A 150 -8.78 -9.79 23.17
N LEU A 151 -7.88 -10.71 23.51
CA LEU A 151 -8.16 -11.77 24.49
C LEU A 151 -8.54 -11.18 25.86
N ARG A 152 -7.74 -10.26 26.37
CA ARG A 152 -8.02 -9.60 27.68
C ARG A 152 -9.33 -8.82 27.69
N PHE A 153 -9.68 -8.22 26.57
CA PHE A 153 -10.95 -7.51 26.42
C PHE A 153 -12.15 -8.46 26.36
N SER A 154 -12.00 -9.60 25.66
CA SER A 154 -13.11 -10.53 25.38
C SER A 154 -13.38 -11.51 26.52
N PHE A 155 -12.39 -11.82 27.36
CA PHE A 155 -12.48 -12.84 28.40
C PHE A 155 -12.07 -12.30 29.77
N ASN A 156 -12.90 -12.54 30.77
CA ASN A 156 -12.63 -12.17 32.16
C ASN A 156 -11.92 -13.31 32.89
N GLN A 157 -10.68 -13.61 32.43
CA GLN A 157 -9.84 -14.65 33.02
C GLN A 157 -8.39 -14.18 33.18
N GLU A 158 -7.64 -14.84 34.06
CA GLU A 158 -6.20 -14.62 34.16
C GLU A 158 -5.45 -15.35 33.04
N PHE A 159 -4.55 -14.66 32.37
CA PHE A 159 -3.70 -15.22 31.33
C PHE A 159 -2.24 -15.29 31.77
N LYS A 160 -1.55 -16.36 31.41
CA LYS A 160 -0.12 -16.46 31.60
C LYS A 160 0.61 -15.43 30.71
N THR A 161 1.45 -14.60 31.32
CA THR A 161 2.22 -13.60 30.56
C THR A 161 3.55 -14.18 30.10
N ILE A 162 3.93 -13.92 28.84
CA ILE A 162 5.25 -14.26 28.28
C ILE A 162 6.31 -13.35 28.91
N THR A 163 7.35 -13.94 29.48
CA THR A 163 8.43 -13.22 30.19
C THR A 163 9.80 -13.34 29.53
N ASP A 164 9.98 -14.32 28.66
CA ASP A 164 11.24 -14.66 27.98
C ASP A 164 11.45 -13.94 26.65
N PHE A 165 10.53 -13.04 26.27
CA PHE A 165 10.60 -12.22 25.08
C PHE A 165 10.36 -10.73 25.39
N ASN A 166 11.26 -9.86 24.92
CA ASN A 166 11.15 -8.40 25.14
C ASN A 166 10.30 -7.72 24.05
N PHE A 167 9.00 -7.76 24.22
CA PHE A 167 8.03 -7.13 23.31
C PHE A 167 8.27 -5.63 23.16
N GLN A 168 8.52 -4.91 24.24
CA GLN A 168 8.69 -3.45 24.21
C GLN A 168 9.92 -3.05 23.40
N GLU A 169 11.02 -3.77 23.51
CA GLU A 169 12.21 -3.50 22.71
C GLU A 169 11.98 -3.78 21.22
N SER A 170 11.37 -4.94 20.89
CA SER A 170 11.06 -5.30 19.51
C SER A 170 10.21 -4.22 18.85
N ILE A 171 9.11 -3.83 19.48
CA ILE A 171 8.20 -2.81 18.95
C ILE A 171 8.86 -1.43 18.88
N THR A 172 9.70 -1.08 19.85
CA THR A 172 10.42 0.21 19.83
C THR A 172 11.39 0.32 18.65
N ARG A 173 12.05 -0.78 18.26
CA ARG A 173 12.93 -0.80 17.07
C ARG A 173 12.19 -0.42 15.78
N LEU A 174 10.91 -0.74 15.67
CA LEU A 174 10.08 -0.40 14.49
C LEU A 174 9.82 1.11 14.37
N ASN A 175 9.91 1.84 15.46
CA ASN A 175 9.83 3.31 15.46
C ASN A 175 11.12 3.99 14.97
N LEU A 176 12.23 3.27 14.94
CA LEU A 176 13.49 3.81 14.43
C LEU A 176 13.44 3.83 12.90
N THR A 177 13.78 4.97 12.32
CA THR A 177 13.85 5.11 10.86
C THR A 177 15.09 4.40 10.35
N ASP A 178 14.92 3.36 9.52
CA ASP A 178 16.02 2.77 8.76
C ASP A 178 16.51 3.76 7.71
N PHE A 179 17.57 4.47 8.02
CA PHE A 179 18.32 5.22 7.04
C PHE A 179 19.24 4.26 6.29
N HIS A 180 18.85 3.84 5.10
CA HIS A 180 19.82 3.26 4.18
C HIS A 180 20.96 4.27 3.99
N PRO A 181 22.20 3.93 4.31
CA PRO A 181 23.32 4.84 4.20
C PRO A 181 23.51 5.24 2.74
N LYS A 182 23.19 6.51 2.42
CA LYS A 182 23.44 7.05 1.09
C LYS A 182 24.94 7.35 0.94
N PRO A 183 25.55 7.16 -0.24
CA PRO A 183 26.93 7.55 -0.51
C PRO A 183 27.21 9.01 -0.09
N LEU A 184 28.38 9.27 0.47
CA LEU A 184 28.77 10.59 1.03
C LEU A 184 28.61 11.75 0.04
N LEU A 185 29.04 11.56 -1.22
CA LEU A 185 28.86 12.53 -2.29
C LEU A 185 27.39 12.86 -2.54
N LYS A 186 26.53 11.84 -2.57
CA LYS A 186 25.08 12.03 -2.74
C LYS A 186 24.46 12.77 -1.56
N LYS A 187 24.94 12.52 -0.33
CA LYS A 187 24.51 13.28 0.87
C LYS A 187 24.90 14.76 0.77
N PHE A 188 26.10 15.06 0.26
CA PHE A 188 26.58 16.44 0.10
C PHE A 188 25.72 17.24 -0.91
N PHE A 189 25.48 16.70 -2.10
CA PHE A 189 24.62 17.34 -3.10
C PHE A 189 23.19 17.55 -2.58
N ILE A 190 22.63 16.56 -1.87
CA ILE A 190 21.30 16.69 -1.25
C ILE A 190 21.29 17.84 -0.22
N LYS A 191 22.36 18.02 0.58
CA LYS A 191 22.46 19.13 1.54
C LYS A 191 22.48 20.49 0.86
N ILE A 192 23.21 20.63 -0.26
CA ILE A 192 23.26 21.88 -1.04
C ILE A 192 21.86 22.22 -1.57
N ILE A 193 21.19 21.26 -2.20
CA ILE A 193 19.83 21.43 -2.71
C ILE A 193 18.88 21.87 -1.57
N TYR A 194 18.96 21.25 -0.41
CA TYR A 194 18.14 21.61 0.75
C TYR A 194 18.43 23.01 1.27
N PHE A 195 19.70 23.40 1.32
CA PHE A 195 20.07 24.73 1.73
C PHE A 195 19.55 25.79 0.76
N THR A 196 19.73 25.59 -0.54
CA THR A 196 19.24 26.49 -1.59
C THR A 196 17.73 26.66 -1.51
N GLU A 197 16.99 25.54 -1.37
CA GLU A 197 15.53 25.59 -1.23
C GLU A 197 15.10 26.33 0.04
N LYS A 198 15.78 26.12 1.17
CA LYS A 198 15.52 26.85 2.42
C LYS A 198 15.69 28.36 2.24
N CYS A 199 16.74 28.78 1.53
CA CYS A 199 16.95 30.21 1.21
C CYS A 199 15.81 30.76 0.34
N ILE A 200 15.42 30.05 -0.72
CA ILE A 200 14.32 30.45 -1.61
C ILE A 200 13.01 30.57 -0.81
N PHE A 201 12.68 29.59 0.03
CA PHE A 201 11.47 29.61 0.84
C PHE A 201 11.48 30.74 1.87
N SER A 202 12.63 31.04 2.46
CA SER A 202 12.76 32.18 3.38
C SER A 202 12.49 33.51 2.68
N VAL A 203 12.97 33.69 1.45
CA VAL A 203 12.70 34.88 0.63
C VAL A 203 11.23 34.98 0.27
N ILE A 204 10.62 33.89 -0.23
CA ILE A 204 9.19 33.84 -0.56
C ILE A 204 8.34 34.25 0.64
N LYS A 205 8.67 33.74 1.84
CA LYS A 205 7.95 34.08 3.07
C LYS A 205 8.19 35.50 3.55
N LEU A 206 9.42 36.01 3.46
CA LEU A 206 9.75 37.38 3.83
C LEU A 206 8.89 38.39 3.07
N PHE A 207 8.64 38.12 1.79
CA PHE A 207 7.79 38.97 0.94
C PHE A 207 6.31 38.55 0.94
N ASN A 208 5.90 37.62 1.82
CA ASN A 208 4.54 37.07 1.91
C ASN A 208 3.98 36.59 0.56
N LEU A 209 4.84 36.04 -0.28
CA LEU A 209 4.49 35.48 -1.58
C LEU A 209 3.97 34.04 -1.44
N LYS A 210 3.17 33.59 -2.39
CA LYS A 210 2.71 32.21 -2.51
C LYS A 210 3.42 31.50 -3.64
N ILE A 211 3.62 30.19 -3.48
CA ILE A 211 4.03 29.33 -4.58
C ILE A 211 2.78 29.02 -5.42
N LYS A 212 2.83 29.28 -6.71
CA LYS A 212 1.67 29.04 -7.57
C LYS A 212 1.31 27.56 -7.66
N PHE A 213 2.31 26.71 -7.97
CA PHE A 213 2.14 25.25 -8.06
C PHE A 213 3.22 24.55 -7.25
N LEU A 214 2.81 23.75 -6.25
CA LEU A 214 3.71 22.90 -5.48
C LEU A 214 3.42 21.43 -5.80
N MET A 215 4.46 20.71 -6.25
CA MET A 215 4.36 19.28 -6.57
C MET A 215 5.23 18.48 -5.62
N HIS A 216 4.66 17.56 -4.86
CA HIS A 216 5.38 16.68 -3.94
C HIS A 216 4.93 15.22 -4.09
N HIS A 217 5.90 14.31 -4.34
CA HIS A 217 5.62 12.91 -4.66
C HIS A 217 4.54 12.75 -5.76
N ALA A 218 4.66 13.54 -6.83
CA ALA A 218 3.70 13.52 -7.95
C ALA A 218 3.96 12.40 -8.97
N TYR A 219 5.03 11.64 -8.81
CA TYR A 219 5.43 10.48 -9.61
C TYR A 219 5.77 10.77 -11.07
N PHE A 220 5.87 12.02 -11.47
CA PHE A 220 6.46 12.35 -12.76
C PHE A 220 7.94 12.00 -12.83
N ASP A 221 8.44 11.76 -14.03
CA ASP A 221 9.86 11.86 -14.30
C ASP A 221 10.38 13.25 -13.89
N LYS A 222 11.59 13.32 -13.35
CA LYS A 222 12.14 14.56 -12.80
C LYS A 222 12.27 15.67 -13.84
N PHE A 223 12.72 15.33 -15.04
CA PHE A 223 12.86 16.31 -16.12
C PHE A 223 11.50 16.78 -16.61
N PHE A 224 10.52 15.89 -16.71
CA PHE A 224 9.15 16.25 -17.03
C PHE A 224 8.57 17.19 -15.98
N GLN A 225 8.71 16.87 -14.69
CA GLN A 225 8.22 17.73 -13.60
C GLN A 225 8.84 19.14 -13.64
N ILE A 226 10.14 19.25 -13.87
CA ILE A 226 10.84 20.55 -13.98
C ILE A 226 10.29 21.33 -15.19
N LYS A 227 10.20 20.70 -16.37
CA LYS A 227 9.63 21.34 -17.57
C LYS A 227 8.18 21.80 -17.34
N LEU A 228 7.37 21.00 -16.68
CA LEU A 228 5.99 21.34 -16.34
C LEU A 228 5.94 22.56 -15.41
N LEU A 229 6.72 22.59 -14.33
CA LEU A 229 6.77 23.72 -13.40
C LEU A 229 7.25 25.01 -14.08
N ILE A 230 8.28 24.94 -14.93
CA ILE A 230 8.77 26.09 -15.71
C ILE A 230 7.66 26.58 -16.66
N SER A 231 6.97 25.67 -17.38
CA SER A 231 5.88 26.04 -18.29
C SER A 231 4.69 26.69 -17.58
N LEU A 232 4.49 26.35 -16.30
CA LEU A 232 3.49 26.94 -15.40
C LEU A 232 3.96 28.26 -14.77
N LYS A 233 5.18 28.72 -15.06
CA LYS A 233 5.82 29.88 -14.42
C LYS A 233 5.89 29.73 -12.89
N SER A 234 6.11 28.52 -12.41
CA SER A 234 6.28 28.19 -10.99
C SER A 234 7.73 27.83 -10.68
N ILE A 235 8.12 28.03 -9.45
CA ILE A 235 9.48 27.75 -8.98
C ILE A 235 9.62 26.22 -8.80
N PRO A 236 10.59 25.57 -9.46
CA PRO A 236 10.89 24.17 -9.20
C PRO A 236 11.35 23.99 -7.75
N THR A 237 10.64 23.13 -7.00
CA THR A 237 10.95 22.83 -5.61
C THR A 237 11.33 21.36 -5.44
N PHE A 238 12.23 21.08 -4.49
CA PHE A 238 12.65 19.73 -4.12
C PHE A 238 11.96 19.24 -2.86
N ASN A 239 11.18 20.12 -2.22
CA ASN A 239 10.34 19.86 -1.05
C ASN A 239 11.10 19.24 0.13
N SER A 240 12.27 19.81 0.43
CA SER A 240 13.18 19.30 1.47
C SER A 240 12.55 19.29 2.87
N TYR A 241 11.67 20.23 3.16
CA TYR A 241 11.01 20.34 4.46
C TYR A 241 10.06 19.18 4.78
N PHE A 242 9.54 18.50 3.77
CA PHE A 242 8.71 17.31 3.97
C PHE A 242 9.51 16.03 4.24
N LYS A 243 10.85 16.11 4.25
CA LYS A 243 11.74 14.94 4.43
C LYS A 243 12.43 14.90 5.79
N GLU A 244 12.08 15.79 6.70
CA GLU A 244 12.70 15.79 8.02
C GLU A 244 12.26 14.54 8.80
N PRO A 245 13.20 13.77 9.41
CA PRO A 245 12.87 12.64 10.23
C PRO A 245 12.12 13.11 11.48
N LEU A 246 11.02 12.43 11.78
CA LEU A 246 10.22 12.69 12.97
C LEU A 246 10.74 11.80 14.09
N ASN A 247 11.58 12.35 14.96
CA ASN A 247 12.04 11.69 16.17
C ASN A 247 11.39 12.37 17.37
N PHE A 248 10.27 11.82 17.81
CA PHE A 248 9.63 12.30 19.03
C PHE A 248 10.39 11.78 20.24
N LYS A 249 10.81 12.69 21.12
CA LYS A 249 11.23 12.30 22.47
C LYS A 249 10.00 11.73 23.16
N LYS A 250 10.06 10.45 23.53
CA LYS A 250 9.08 9.92 24.48
C LYS A 250 9.16 10.83 25.70
N SER A 251 8.07 11.50 26.03
CA SER A 251 7.99 12.25 27.27
C SER A 251 8.08 11.23 28.40
N ASP A 252 9.09 11.34 29.25
CA ASP A 252 9.24 10.51 30.45
C ASP A 252 8.13 10.76 31.48
N ALA A 253 7.37 11.86 31.33
CA ALA A 253 6.18 12.10 32.10
C ALA A 253 5.02 11.30 31.51
N ALA A 254 4.38 10.46 32.31
CA ALA A 254 3.14 9.76 31.98
C ALA A 254 2.05 10.77 31.64
N PHE A 255 1.99 11.20 30.36
CA PHE A 255 0.93 12.09 29.90
C PHE A 255 -0.37 11.29 29.86
N VAL A 256 -1.29 11.62 30.73
CA VAL A 256 -2.61 11.01 30.79
C VAL A 256 -3.49 11.69 29.71
N TYR A 257 -3.75 10.95 28.65
CA TYR A 257 -4.66 11.42 27.60
C TYR A 257 -6.10 11.44 28.13
N PRO A 258 -6.91 12.45 27.76
CA PRO A 258 -8.33 12.44 28.04
C PRO A 258 -8.99 11.15 27.52
N LYS A 259 -10.03 10.69 28.22
CA LYS A 259 -10.79 9.52 27.78
C LYS A 259 -11.50 9.83 26.46
N PHE A 260 -11.40 8.92 25.50
CA PHE A 260 -12.13 8.99 24.25
C PHE A 260 -13.53 8.40 24.42
N GLU A 261 -14.53 9.14 23.97
CA GLU A 261 -15.92 8.71 24.06
C GLU A 261 -16.58 8.77 22.69
N PHE A 262 -17.29 7.71 22.34
CA PHE A 262 -18.25 7.67 21.24
C PHE A 262 -19.33 6.63 21.52
N ASN A 263 -20.47 6.74 20.84
CA ASN A 263 -21.57 5.81 21.01
C ASN A 263 -21.28 4.50 20.27
N THR A 264 -21.23 3.40 21.00
CA THR A 264 -20.92 2.06 20.50
C THR A 264 -22.19 1.24 20.31
N THR A 265 -22.24 0.41 19.25
CA THR A 265 -23.39 -0.44 18.91
C THR A 265 -23.13 -1.92 19.15
N ASN A 266 -21.87 -2.32 19.32
CA ASN A 266 -21.45 -3.71 19.52
C ASN A 266 -20.13 -3.83 20.29
N ASN A 267 -19.73 -5.05 20.62
CA ASN A 267 -18.51 -5.33 21.39
C ASN A 267 -17.23 -4.89 20.67
N PHE A 268 -17.16 -5.02 19.34
CA PHE A 268 -16.00 -4.53 18.59
C PHE A 268 -15.85 -3.02 18.71
N GLU A 269 -16.92 -2.26 18.59
CA GLU A 269 -16.87 -0.80 18.77
C GLU A 269 -16.48 -0.41 20.20
N GLN A 270 -16.88 -1.21 21.21
CA GLN A 270 -16.40 -1.03 22.58
C GLN A 270 -14.88 -1.27 22.68
N PHE A 271 -14.38 -2.30 22.00
CA PHE A 271 -12.94 -2.56 21.91
C PHE A 271 -12.20 -1.42 21.23
N VAL A 272 -12.71 -0.89 20.10
CA VAL A 272 -12.16 0.28 19.42
C VAL A 272 -12.14 1.49 20.34
N LYS A 273 -13.24 1.78 21.06
CA LYS A 273 -13.32 2.88 22.03
C LYS A 273 -12.24 2.77 23.11
N HIS A 274 -11.98 1.56 23.58
CA HIS A 274 -10.96 1.28 24.59
C HIS A 274 -9.53 1.49 24.06
N THR A 275 -9.25 1.10 22.80
CA THR A 275 -7.90 0.98 22.26
C THR A 275 -7.47 2.13 21.35
N LEU A 276 -8.39 2.90 20.77
CA LEU A 276 -8.10 3.87 19.71
C LEU A 276 -7.02 4.88 20.12
N ILE A 277 -7.10 5.47 21.31
CA ILE A 277 -6.12 6.47 21.74
C ILE A 277 -4.80 5.84 22.15
N SER A 278 -4.81 4.65 22.72
CA SER A 278 -3.57 3.92 23.10
C SER A 278 -2.75 3.46 21.88
N HIS A 279 -3.37 3.39 20.71
CA HIS A 279 -2.73 3.06 19.43
C HIS A 279 -2.48 4.26 18.51
N MET A 280 -3.04 5.42 18.85
CA MET A 280 -2.91 6.61 18.00
C MET A 280 -1.44 7.05 17.91
N PRO A 281 -0.90 7.26 16.70
CA PRO A 281 0.49 7.71 16.51
C PRO A 281 0.84 8.97 17.30
N TYR A 282 2.06 9.02 17.81
CA TYR A 282 2.58 10.21 18.53
C TYR A 282 2.52 11.48 17.69
N SER A 283 2.65 11.36 16.36
CA SER A 283 2.51 12.48 15.41
C SER A 283 1.15 13.19 15.48
N TYR A 284 0.11 12.52 15.94
CA TYR A 284 -1.24 13.11 16.11
C TYR A 284 -1.53 13.53 17.56
N LEU A 285 -0.72 13.10 18.49
CA LEU A 285 -0.79 13.41 19.91
C LEU A 285 0.29 14.43 20.29
N ASN A 286 1.21 14.08 21.17
CA ASN A 286 2.24 14.99 21.68
C ASN A 286 3.15 15.58 20.61
N GLY A 287 3.41 14.84 19.54
CA GLY A 287 4.25 15.26 18.41
C GLY A 287 3.60 16.29 17.48
N PHE A 288 2.27 16.45 17.54
CA PHE A 288 1.54 17.29 16.58
C PHE A 288 2.06 18.73 16.53
N ASN A 289 2.26 19.36 17.67
CA ASN A 289 2.71 20.76 17.75
C ASN A 289 4.13 20.94 17.19
N GLU A 290 5.00 19.93 17.31
CA GLU A 290 6.34 19.96 16.73
C GLU A 290 6.27 19.91 15.20
N ILE A 291 5.49 18.98 14.64
CA ILE A 291 5.27 18.89 13.19
C ILE A 291 4.62 20.16 12.68
N PHE A 292 3.64 20.69 13.40
CA PHE A 292 2.97 21.93 13.02
C PHE A 292 3.94 23.13 12.92
N ARG A 293 4.94 23.21 13.79
CA ARG A 293 6.01 24.22 13.67
C ARG A 293 6.85 24.02 12.40
N LEU A 294 7.11 22.76 11.99
CA LEU A 294 7.83 22.47 10.75
C LEU A 294 7.02 22.95 9.54
N THR A 295 5.70 22.75 9.51
CA THR A 295 4.87 23.20 8.41
C THR A 295 4.90 24.72 8.20
N LYS A 296 5.11 25.49 9.25
CA LYS A 296 5.26 26.94 9.17
C LYS A 296 6.49 27.40 8.39
N LYS A 297 7.47 26.52 8.15
CA LYS A 297 8.66 26.81 7.33
C LYS A 297 8.38 26.70 5.84
N VAL A 298 7.31 26.00 5.43
CA VAL A 298 6.92 25.83 4.04
C VAL A 298 6.05 27.02 3.62
N PRO A 299 6.30 27.68 2.47
CA PRO A 299 5.43 28.72 1.96
C PRO A 299 4.03 28.22 1.64
N ASP A 300 3.07 29.14 1.62
CA ASP A 300 1.74 28.84 1.12
C ASP A 300 1.78 28.54 -0.39
N ALA A 301 0.88 27.67 -0.85
CA ALA A 301 0.74 27.33 -2.26
C ALA A 301 -0.71 27.47 -2.72
N GLU A 302 -0.94 27.85 -3.98
CA GLU A 302 -2.30 27.98 -4.55
C GLU A 302 -2.83 26.64 -5.01
N VAL A 303 -2.01 25.88 -5.73
CA VAL A 303 -2.33 24.54 -6.24
C VAL A 303 -1.27 23.55 -5.75
N ILE A 304 -1.73 22.48 -5.13
CA ILE A 304 -0.90 21.43 -4.55
C ILE A 304 -1.19 20.12 -5.28
N LEU A 305 -0.15 19.50 -5.87
CA LEU A 305 -0.27 18.21 -6.54
C LEU A 305 0.57 17.16 -5.84
N THR A 306 -0.06 16.05 -5.49
CA THR A 306 0.61 14.85 -4.99
C THR A 306 -0.03 13.58 -5.54
N ALA A 307 0.75 12.50 -5.58
CA ALA A 307 0.21 11.16 -5.85
C ALA A 307 0.29 10.23 -4.63
N ASN A 308 1.17 10.53 -3.65
CA ASN A 308 1.35 9.62 -2.52
C ASN A 308 1.65 10.30 -1.16
N ALA A 309 2.06 11.60 -1.14
CA ALA A 309 2.43 12.24 0.12
C ALA A 309 1.25 12.40 1.09
N HIS A 310 0.03 12.51 0.57
CA HIS A 310 -1.21 12.54 1.35
C HIS A 310 -1.42 11.28 2.19
N TRP A 311 -0.74 10.18 1.86
CA TRP A 311 -0.88 8.91 2.57
C TRP A 311 0.18 8.73 3.65
N TYR A 312 1.46 8.98 3.37
CA TYR A 312 2.57 8.60 4.25
C TYR A 312 3.33 9.75 4.90
N ASN A 313 3.16 11.00 4.46
CA ASN A 313 4.01 12.09 4.90
C ASN A 313 3.29 13.01 5.89
N GLU A 314 3.61 12.90 7.18
CA GLU A 314 2.92 13.65 8.24
C GLU A 314 3.08 15.17 8.10
N VAL A 315 4.30 15.63 7.78
CA VAL A 315 4.56 17.07 7.60
C VAL A 315 3.75 17.61 6.42
N PHE A 316 3.71 16.87 5.32
CA PHE A 316 2.90 17.23 4.15
C PHE A 316 1.40 17.23 4.48
N LYS A 317 0.89 16.21 5.15
CA LYS A 317 -0.54 16.10 5.49
C LYS A 317 -1.00 17.28 6.35
N ILE A 318 -0.26 17.59 7.41
CA ILE A 318 -0.60 18.71 8.31
C ILE A 318 -0.50 20.04 7.55
N TRP A 319 0.54 20.24 6.72
CA TRP A 319 0.67 21.42 5.90
C TRP A 319 -0.47 21.54 4.88
N ALA A 320 -0.77 20.47 4.14
CA ALA A 320 -1.84 20.45 3.14
C ALA A 320 -3.22 20.70 3.75
N ALA A 321 -3.51 20.18 4.96
CA ALA A 321 -4.74 20.47 5.68
C ALA A 321 -4.88 21.97 5.99
N HIS A 322 -3.81 22.63 6.43
CA HIS A 322 -3.81 24.08 6.63
C HIS A 322 -3.95 24.87 5.32
N GLN A 323 -3.33 24.38 4.23
CA GLN A 323 -3.48 25.01 2.93
C GLN A 323 -4.93 24.89 2.40
N ALA A 324 -5.58 23.74 2.61
CA ALA A 324 -6.97 23.54 2.24
C ALA A 324 -7.93 24.52 2.95
N GLU A 325 -7.67 24.83 4.23
CA GLU A 325 -8.42 25.87 4.96
C GLU A 325 -8.22 27.28 4.38
N LYS A 326 -7.06 27.55 3.76
CA LYS A 326 -6.74 28.81 3.07
C LYS A 326 -7.23 28.84 1.63
N SER A 327 -8.11 27.91 1.25
CA SER A 327 -8.66 27.76 -0.10
C SER A 327 -7.66 27.29 -1.17
N SER A 328 -6.50 26.75 -0.76
CA SER A 328 -5.59 26.08 -1.70
C SER A 328 -6.24 24.82 -2.27
N ARG A 329 -5.91 24.51 -3.52
CA ARG A 329 -6.48 23.34 -4.21
C ARG A 329 -5.58 22.13 -4.08
N LEU A 330 -5.99 21.19 -3.26
CA LEU A 330 -5.33 19.89 -3.18
C LEU A 330 -5.82 19.00 -4.34
N ILE A 331 -4.89 18.62 -5.20
CA ILE A 331 -5.07 17.70 -6.31
C ILE A 331 -4.31 16.42 -5.97
N ILE A 332 -4.98 15.29 -6.06
CA ILE A 332 -4.36 13.99 -5.88
C ILE A 332 -4.40 13.25 -7.22
N SER A 333 -3.32 12.58 -7.57
CA SER A 333 -3.23 11.75 -8.77
C SER A 333 -3.00 10.29 -8.39
N GLU A 334 -3.56 9.37 -9.14
CA GLU A 334 -3.12 7.98 -9.12
C GLU A 334 -1.60 7.91 -9.31
N HIS A 335 -0.94 6.96 -8.63
CA HIS A 335 0.51 6.77 -8.68
C HIS A 335 0.92 5.40 -9.20
N GLY A 336 -0.03 4.60 -9.53
CA GLY A 336 0.03 3.26 -10.07
C GLY A 336 -1.38 2.76 -10.28
N GLY A 337 -1.53 1.74 -11.08
CA GLY A 337 -2.83 1.19 -11.33
C GLY A 337 -2.80 0.23 -12.52
N GLY A 338 -3.90 -0.38 -12.76
CA GLY A 338 -4.21 -1.27 -13.85
C GLY A 338 -5.72 -1.31 -13.92
N PHE A 339 -6.30 -2.48 -13.72
CA PHE A 339 -7.74 -2.55 -13.50
C PHE A 339 -8.08 -1.93 -12.14
N PRO A 340 -9.05 -1.00 -12.08
CA PRO A 340 -9.63 -0.58 -10.81
C PRO A 340 -10.25 -1.77 -10.08
N ILE A 341 -10.02 -1.85 -8.78
CA ILE A 341 -10.64 -2.85 -7.90
C ILE A 341 -11.89 -2.28 -7.24
N LYS A 342 -12.84 -3.14 -6.88
CA LYS A 342 -14.15 -2.75 -6.35
C LYS A 342 -14.05 -1.90 -5.08
N TYR A 343 -13.21 -2.31 -4.13
CA TYR A 343 -13.01 -1.62 -2.87
C TYR A 343 -11.55 -1.24 -2.66
N ASN A 344 -11.30 0.05 -2.48
CA ASN A 344 -9.95 0.57 -2.26
C ASN A 344 -9.98 1.83 -1.40
N LEU A 345 -9.20 1.84 -0.31
CA LEU A 345 -8.91 3.00 0.54
C LEU A 345 -10.14 3.80 1.03
N MET A 346 -11.34 3.22 0.99
CA MET A 346 -12.61 3.86 1.43
C MET A 346 -12.82 5.25 0.82
N ASP A 347 -12.43 5.44 -0.45
CA ASP A 347 -12.52 6.68 -1.24
C ASP A 347 -11.80 7.89 -0.57
N HIS A 348 -10.81 7.62 0.26
CA HIS A 348 -10.13 8.67 1.01
C HIS A 348 -9.46 9.73 0.11
N PRO A 349 -8.69 9.37 -0.94
CA PRO A 349 -8.08 10.36 -1.82
C PRO A 349 -9.12 11.28 -2.49
N GLU A 350 -10.25 10.72 -2.91
CA GLU A 350 -11.35 11.43 -3.54
C GLU A 350 -12.03 12.39 -2.57
N LYS A 351 -12.23 11.96 -1.32
CA LYS A 351 -12.89 12.76 -0.28
C LYS A 351 -12.06 13.96 0.18
N ILE A 352 -10.73 13.88 0.13
CA ILE A 352 -9.84 14.96 0.58
C ILE A 352 -9.36 15.89 -0.54
N SER A 353 -9.55 15.52 -1.82
CA SER A 353 -9.08 16.30 -2.96
C SER A 353 -10.18 17.12 -3.63
N LYS A 354 -9.82 18.29 -4.15
CA LYS A 354 -10.71 19.07 -5.03
C LYS A 354 -10.80 18.47 -6.42
N SER A 355 -9.73 17.81 -6.86
CA SER A 355 -9.65 17.08 -8.13
C SER A 355 -8.82 15.83 -7.92
N PHE A 356 -9.34 14.70 -8.37
CA PHE A 356 -8.63 13.43 -8.37
C PHE A 356 -8.30 13.03 -9.80
N ILE A 357 -7.01 12.84 -10.09
CA ILE A 357 -6.54 12.50 -11.44
C ILE A 357 -6.50 10.99 -11.59
N VAL A 358 -7.28 10.48 -12.50
CA VAL A 358 -7.34 9.06 -12.85
C VAL A 358 -6.60 8.80 -14.16
N TRP A 359 -6.03 7.61 -14.28
CA TRP A 359 -5.38 7.17 -15.53
C TRP A 359 -6.38 6.69 -16.57
N GLY A 360 -7.50 6.15 -16.13
CA GLY A 360 -8.53 5.54 -16.97
C GLY A 360 -9.89 6.20 -16.87
N ARG A 361 -10.93 5.38 -16.74
CA ARG A 361 -12.33 5.83 -16.66
C ARG A 361 -12.58 6.66 -15.40
N GLN A 362 -13.48 7.63 -15.54
CA GLN A 362 -13.93 8.51 -14.46
C GLN A 362 -15.20 7.93 -13.82
N PHE A 363 -15.23 7.84 -12.48
CA PHE A 363 -16.39 7.32 -11.73
C PHE A 363 -17.06 8.39 -10.86
N HIS A 364 -16.33 9.45 -10.50
CA HIS A 364 -16.82 10.52 -9.63
C HIS A 364 -16.73 11.89 -10.30
N LYS A 365 -17.53 12.84 -9.83
CA LYS A 365 -17.60 14.22 -10.38
C LYS A 365 -16.29 14.99 -10.28
N ASN A 366 -15.45 14.67 -9.30
CA ASN A 366 -14.13 15.29 -9.11
C ASN A 366 -12.99 14.50 -9.79
N HIS A 367 -13.30 13.44 -10.55
CA HIS A 367 -12.32 12.73 -11.36
C HIS A 367 -12.01 13.49 -12.64
N TYR A 368 -10.73 13.59 -12.95
CA TYR A 368 -10.21 14.16 -14.19
C TYR A 368 -9.25 13.17 -14.83
N ARG A 369 -9.46 12.88 -16.08
CA ARG A 369 -8.62 11.98 -16.85
C ARG A 369 -7.47 12.76 -17.47
N LEU A 370 -6.22 12.37 -17.15
CA LEU A 370 -5.01 12.96 -17.69
C LEU A 370 -3.97 11.89 -18.04
N PRO A 371 -2.99 12.22 -18.91
CA PRO A 371 -1.88 11.32 -19.21
C PRO A 371 -1.20 10.84 -17.94
N THR A 372 -0.91 9.55 -17.89
CA THR A 372 -0.34 8.89 -16.71
C THR A 372 0.97 9.53 -16.28
N ASN A 373 1.03 10.08 -15.07
CA ASN A 373 2.19 10.78 -14.54
C ASN A 373 3.45 9.91 -14.50
N LYS A 374 3.34 8.65 -14.08
CA LYS A 374 4.44 7.69 -13.97
C LYS A 374 5.03 7.28 -15.31
N LEU A 375 4.22 7.22 -16.35
CA LEU A 375 4.61 6.71 -17.66
C LEU A 375 5.08 7.80 -18.64
N THR A 376 5.08 9.06 -18.23
CA THR A 376 5.50 10.21 -19.08
C THR A 376 6.93 10.13 -19.60
N LYS A 377 7.77 9.29 -19.01
CA LYS A 377 9.17 9.08 -19.43
C LYS A 377 9.33 8.03 -20.55
N TYR A 378 8.32 7.18 -20.75
CA TYR A 378 8.40 6.08 -21.69
C TYR A 378 7.90 6.52 -23.07
N LYS A 379 8.55 5.98 -24.11
CA LYS A 379 8.00 5.99 -25.46
C LYS A 379 7.19 4.71 -25.65
N ASN A 380 6.01 4.83 -26.22
CA ASN A 380 5.12 3.71 -26.52
C ASN A 380 5.53 3.09 -27.88
N GLU A 381 6.70 2.48 -27.93
CA GLU A 381 7.22 1.84 -29.12
C GLU A 381 7.55 0.37 -28.80
N PHE A 382 6.91 -0.56 -29.52
CA PHE A 382 7.33 -1.95 -29.52
C PHE A 382 8.70 -2.03 -30.23
N THR A 383 9.69 -2.53 -29.53
CA THR A 383 10.96 -2.94 -30.13
C THR A 383 11.02 -4.46 -30.07
N ASP A 384 11.00 -5.07 -31.25
CA ASP A 384 11.26 -6.52 -31.37
C ASP A 384 12.73 -6.77 -31.02
N ASN A 385 12.96 -7.08 -29.78
CA ASN A 385 14.27 -7.50 -29.32
C ASN A 385 14.19 -9.02 -29.16
N ASN A 386 15.00 -9.76 -29.88
CA ASN A 386 15.17 -11.21 -29.76
C ASN A 386 15.76 -11.59 -28.39
N PHE A 387 14.98 -11.40 -27.34
CA PHE A 387 15.32 -11.91 -26.01
C PHE A 387 14.59 -13.24 -25.80
N ASP A 388 15.26 -14.19 -25.19
CA ASP A 388 14.72 -15.54 -24.96
C ASP A 388 14.08 -15.67 -23.55
N GLU A 389 14.11 -14.61 -22.73
CA GLU A 389 13.62 -14.69 -21.34
C GLU A 389 12.08 -14.55 -21.26
N ILE A 390 11.41 -15.57 -20.76
CA ILE A 390 10.03 -15.48 -20.29
C ILE A 390 10.07 -15.15 -18.80
N THR A 391 9.56 -13.99 -18.40
CA THR A 391 9.67 -13.54 -17.01
C THR A 391 8.32 -13.44 -16.31
N LEU A 392 8.16 -14.21 -15.23
CA LEU A 392 7.03 -14.07 -14.31
C LEU A 392 7.31 -12.95 -13.29
N ILE A 393 6.40 -11.99 -13.17
CA ILE A 393 6.42 -10.94 -12.16
C ILE A 393 5.56 -11.38 -11.00
N ASP A 394 6.22 -11.70 -9.89
CA ASP A 394 5.57 -12.20 -8.69
C ASP A 394 4.85 -11.09 -7.92
N PHE A 395 3.85 -11.48 -7.14
CA PHE A 395 3.13 -10.63 -6.20
C PHE A 395 3.36 -11.14 -4.78
N GLU A 396 3.84 -10.27 -3.92
CA GLU A 396 3.97 -10.51 -2.49
C GLU A 396 3.43 -9.30 -1.71
N SER A 397 2.94 -9.53 -0.51
CA SER A 397 2.47 -8.50 0.41
C SER A 397 2.87 -8.86 1.84
N VAL A 398 2.43 -8.07 2.81
CA VAL A 398 2.62 -8.38 4.24
C VAL A 398 1.82 -9.63 4.64
N ARG A 399 2.36 -10.41 5.56
CA ARG A 399 1.76 -11.70 5.99
C ARG A 399 0.43 -11.55 6.69
N TYR A 400 0.27 -10.51 7.46
CA TYR A 400 -0.96 -10.23 8.19
C TYR A 400 -1.92 -9.37 7.36
N GLY A 401 -3.21 -9.54 7.54
CA GLY A 401 -4.20 -8.62 6.98
C GLY A 401 -3.96 -7.18 7.48
N TYR A 402 -3.81 -6.23 6.56
CA TYR A 402 -3.41 -4.86 6.90
C TYR A 402 -4.38 -3.78 6.41
N ARG A 403 -5.36 -4.17 5.63
CA ARG A 403 -6.45 -3.30 5.15
C ARG A 403 -7.57 -4.13 4.54
N ALA A 404 -8.79 -3.63 4.60
CA ALA A 404 -9.89 -4.16 3.82
C ALA A 404 -9.79 -3.62 2.38
N VAL A 405 -9.53 -4.49 1.42
CA VAL A 405 -9.33 -4.15 -0.01
C VAL A 405 -9.70 -5.34 -0.88
N SER A 406 -10.27 -5.11 -2.05
CA SER A 406 -10.61 -6.16 -3.04
C SER A 406 -9.38 -6.70 -3.77
N ALA A 407 -8.36 -7.11 -3.02
CA ALA A 407 -7.13 -7.74 -3.49
C ALA A 407 -6.66 -8.77 -2.47
N PRO A 408 -5.81 -9.74 -2.82
CA PRO A 408 -5.22 -10.66 -1.87
C PRO A 408 -4.44 -9.94 -0.78
N VAL A 409 -4.82 -10.16 0.48
CA VAL A 409 -4.16 -9.63 1.68
C VAL A 409 -3.99 -10.74 2.71
N GLY A 410 -2.96 -10.63 3.55
CA GLY A 410 -2.69 -11.63 4.56
C GLY A 410 -2.56 -13.03 3.95
N PRO A 411 -3.22 -14.07 4.51
CA PRO A 411 -3.18 -15.43 4.00
C PRO A 411 -3.59 -15.61 2.53
N LEU A 412 -4.42 -14.72 1.97
CA LEU A 412 -4.83 -14.82 0.56
C LEU A 412 -3.67 -14.63 -0.42
N VAL A 413 -2.57 -14.06 0.01
CA VAL A 413 -1.34 -13.91 -0.82
C VAL A 413 -0.75 -15.27 -1.19
N GLU A 414 -0.94 -16.30 -0.36
CA GLU A 414 -0.48 -17.66 -0.65
C GLU A 414 -1.17 -18.27 -1.88
N THR A 415 -2.41 -17.87 -2.17
CA THR A 415 -3.10 -18.35 -3.38
C THR A 415 -2.40 -17.89 -4.65
N VAL A 416 -1.89 -16.65 -4.65
CA VAL A 416 -1.11 -16.11 -5.77
C VAL A 416 0.26 -16.80 -5.86
N PHE A 417 0.92 -16.99 -4.72
CA PHE A 417 2.19 -17.72 -4.66
C PHE A 417 2.06 -19.15 -5.23
N ASN A 418 1.05 -19.89 -4.78
CA ASN A 418 0.83 -21.27 -5.24
C ASN A 418 0.60 -21.32 -6.75
N GLN A 419 -0.23 -20.42 -7.29
CA GLN A 419 -0.44 -20.33 -8.74
C GLN A 419 0.85 -19.99 -9.49
N ASN A 420 1.65 -19.05 -8.99
CA ASN A 420 2.94 -18.70 -9.60
C ASN A 420 3.95 -19.85 -9.54
N TYR A 421 3.99 -20.55 -8.41
CA TYR A 421 4.86 -21.72 -8.23
C TYR A 421 4.50 -22.83 -9.21
N GLU A 422 3.21 -23.11 -9.41
CA GLU A 422 2.72 -24.09 -10.40
C GLU A 422 3.08 -23.68 -11.84
N ILE A 423 2.91 -22.40 -12.19
CA ILE A 423 3.30 -21.87 -13.51
C ILE A 423 4.80 -22.10 -13.76
N ILE A 424 5.66 -21.67 -12.84
CA ILE A 424 7.11 -21.82 -12.98
C ILE A 424 7.51 -23.30 -13.06
N SER A 425 6.95 -24.14 -12.21
CA SER A 425 7.19 -25.57 -12.20
C SER A 425 6.84 -26.22 -13.55
N ALA A 426 5.65 -25.90 -14.08
CA ALA A 426 5.17 -26.46 -15.34
C ALA A 426 5.94 -25.96 -16.58
N LEU A 427 6.41 -24.70 -16.58
CA LEU A 427 7.23 -24.16 -17.66
C LEU A 427 8.65 -24.76 -17.66
N ARG A 428 9.23 -25.02 -16.49
CA ARG A 428 10.56 -25.64 -16.39
C ARG A 428 10.64 -27.11 -16.82
N HIS A 429 9.51 -27.80 -16.86
CA HIS A 429 9.44 -29.15 -17.44
C HIS A 429 9.52 -29.17 -18.96
N ASP A 430 9.45 -27.99 -19.60
CA ASP A 430 9.63 -27.84 -21.04
C ASP A 430 11.09 -27.42 -21.34
N GLU A 431 11.86 -28.25 -21.99
CA GLU A 431 13.28 -28.00 -22.28
C GLU A 431 13.50 -26.78 -23.18
N MET A 432 12.46 -26.31 -23.87
CA MET A 432 12.50 -25.16 -24.77
C MET A 432 12.26 -23.83 -24.03
N ILE A 433 11.86 -23.87 -22.76
CA ILE A 433 11.48 -22.66 -21.99
C ILE A 433 12.33 -22.55 -20.73
N GLU A 434 13.12 -21.50 -20.62
CA GLU A 434 13.84 -21.15 -19.39
C GLU A 434 13.17 -19.94 -18.68
N PRO A 435 12.21 -20.17 -17.77
CA PRO A 435 11.51 -19.09 -17.12
C PRO A 435 12.40 -18.36 -16.11
N ARG A 436 12.20 -17.05 -16.00
CA ARG A 436 12.79 -16.19 -14.98
C ARG A 436 11.71 -15.65 -14.04
N LEU A 437 12.11 -15.29 -12.85
CA LEU A 437 11.21 -14.77 -11.83
C LEU A 437 11.69 -13.41 -11.34
N ARG A 438 10.80 -12.45 -11.33
CA ARG A 438 11.00 -11.15 -10.67
C ARG A 438 10.20 -11.10 -9.39
N VAL A 439 10.87 -11.31 -8.26
CA VAL A 439 10.25 -11.20 -6.94
C VAL A 439 10.12 -9.75 -6.49
N LEU A 440 9.18 -9.49 -5.59
CA LEU A 440 9.02 -8.19 -4.95
C LEU A 440 10.24 -7.90 -4.06
N PRO A 441 10.70 -6.64 -3.94
CA PRO A 441 11.77 -6.30 -3.02
C PRO A 441 11.44 -6.69 -1.56
N LYS A 442 12.38 -7.32 -0.85
CA LYS A 442 12.21 -7.88 0.51
C LYS A 442 11.60 -6.93 1.56
N TYR A 443 11.77 -5.62 1.38
CA TYR A 443 11.19 -4.62 2.29
C TYR A 443 9.70 -4.36 2.11
N LEU A 444 9.09 -4.96 1.10
CA LEU A 444 7.66 -4.81 0.79
C LEU A 444 6.85 -6.08 1.10
N GLY A 445 7.53 -7.23 1.26
CA GLY A 445 6.92 -8.51 1.56
C GLY A 445 7.65 -9.24 2.68
N SER A 446 6.99 -10.15 3.36
CA SER A 446 7.52 -10.86 4.50
C SER A 446 7.28 -12.36 4.48
N TRP A 447 6.68 -12.89 3.41
CA TRP A 447 6.43 -14.32 3.22
C TRP A 447 7.68 -15.13 2.90
N LYS A 448 8.78 -14.47 2.51
CA LYS A 448 10.05 -15.10 2.10
C LYS A 448 9.91 -16.04 0.90
N PHE A 449 9.01 -15.77 -0.03
CA PHE A 449 8.80 -16.58 -1.23
C PHE A 449 10.06 -16.70 -2.08
N GLU A 450 10.91 -15.67 -2.14
CA GLU A 450 12.21 -15.73 -2.80
C GLU A 450 13.06 -16.91 -2.30
N GLU A 451 13.03 -17.20 -1.01
CA GLU A 451 13.81 -18.29 -0.41
C GLU A 451 13.26 -19.65 -0.82
N ILE A 452 11.93 -19.77 -0.96
CA ILE A 452 11.26 -20.99 -1.43
C ILE A 452 11.61 -21.24 -2.91
N TYR A 453 11.49 -20.23 -3.76
CA TYR A 453 11.83 -20.34 -5.18
C TYR A 453 13.30 -20.71 -5.39
N LYS A 454 14.23 -20.11 -4.63
CA LYS A 454 15.67 -20.47 -4.72
C LYS A 454 15.96 -21.89 -4.27
N ARG A 455 15.32 -22.34 -3.19
CA ARG A 455 15.47 -23.71 -2.70
C ARG A 455 15.06 -24.74 -3.74
N ASP A 456 13.91 -24.52 -4.39
CA ASP A 456 13.28 -25.54 -5.23
C ASP A 456 13.73 -25.43 -6.70
N PHE A 457 14.08 -24.23 -7.16
CA PHE A 457 14.43 -23.97 -8.55
C PHE A 457 15.87 -23.47 -8.76
N GLY A 458 16.63 -23.23 -7.69
CA GLY A 458 17.99 -22.70 -7.72
C GLY A 458 18.05 -21.18 -7.94
N ASP A 459 19.21 -20.58 -7.63
CA ASP A 459 19.38 -19.11 -7.68
C ASP A 459 19.17 -18.50 -9.07
N LYS A 460 19.45 -19.27 -10.12
CA LYS A 460 19.33 -18.83 -11.53
C LYS A 460 17.90 -18.51 -11.95
N ILE A 461 16.89 -18.98 -11.19
CA ILE A 461 15.49 -18.65 -11.48
C ILE A 461 15.20 -17.15 -11.37
N LEU A 462 15.94 -16.44 -10.53
CA LEU A 462 15.73 -15.02 -10.34
C LEU A 462 16.26 -14.20 -11.51
N SER A 463 15.49 -13.22 -11.94
CA SER A 463 15.94 -12.22 -12.91
C SER A 463 17.12 -11.42 -12.36
N ASN A 464 18.18 -11.28 -13.16
CA ASN A 464 19.38 -10.51 -12.82
C ASN A 464 19.17 -8.99 -12.87
N HIS A 465 18.04 -8.51 -13.37
CA HIS A 465 17.77 -7.11 -13.60
C HIS A 465 17.24 -6.43 -12.33
N LYS A 466 17.89 -5.32 -11.93
CA LYS A 466 17.56 -4.60 -10.69
C LYS A 466 16.28 -3.75 -10.78
N SER A 467 15.91 -3.26 -11.96
CA SER A 467 14.71 -2.42 -12.14
C SER A 467 13.66 -3.15 -12.98
N ILE A 468 12.38 -2.89 -12.68
CA ILE A 468 11.26 -3.48 -13.43
C ILE A 468 11.30 -3.08 -14.92
N GLU A 469 11.73 -1.85 -15.22
CA GLU A 469 11.91 -1.38 -16.58
C GLU A 469 12.91 -2.23 -17.37
N LYS A 470 14.04 -2.59 -16.74
CA LYS A 470 15.01 -3.48 -17.38
C LYS A 470 14.47 -4.90 -17.55
N VAL A 471 13.73 -5.40 -16.57
CA VAL A 471 13.06 -6.71 -16.69
C VAL A 471 12.13 -6.70 -17.89
N ILE A 472 11.21 -5.74 -17.99
CA ILE A 472 10.25 -5.62 -19.10
C ILE A 472 10.99 -5.54 -20.45
N ASN A 473 12.06 -4.75 -20.52
CA ASN A 473 12.80 -4.57 -21.79
C ASN A 473 13.59 -5.79 -22.23
N HIS A 474 14.02 -6.66 -21.32
CA HIS A 474 14.83 -7.85 -21.62
C HIS A 474 14.01 -9.15 -21.68
N SER A 475 12.70 -9.08 -21.53
CA SER A 475 11.84 -10.26 -21.65
C SER A 475 11.18 -10.33 -23.02
N SER A 476 11.10 -11.52 -23.59
CA SER A 476 10.31 -11.85 -24.78
C SER A 476 8.82 -11.91 -24.43
N LEU A 477 8.49 -12.43 -23.24
CA LEU A 477 7.14 -12.50 -22.70
C LEU A 477 7.16 -12.15 -21.20
N ILE A 478 6.22 -11.30 -20.78
CA ILE A 478 5.96 -10.98 -19.38
C ILE A 478 4.73 -11.75 -18.92
N ILE A 479 4.83 -12.45 -17.79
CA ILE A 479 3.70 -13.04 -17.08
C ILE A 479 3.48 -12.22 -15.82
N CYS A 480 2.39 -11.44 -15.77
CA CYS A 480 1.99 -10.69 -14.56
C CYS A 480 1.05 -11.54 -13.70
N SER A 481 1.32 -11.64 -12.41
CA SER A 481 0.48 -12.37 -11.46
C SER A 481 -0.55 -11.48 -10.73
N TYR A 482 -0.68 -10.22 -11.15
CA TYR A 482 -1.64 -9.28 -10.56
C TYR A 482 -2.05 -8.17 -11.54
N PRO A 483 -3.32 -7.72 -11.49
CA PRO A 483 -3.91 -6.83 -12.49
C PRO A 483 -3.63 -5.33 -12.21
N GLN A 484 -2.40 -4.98 -11.80
CA GLN A 484 -2.04 -3.62 -11.38
C GLN A 484 -0.87 -3.04 -12.21
N THR A 485 -0.07 -2.20 -11.60
CA THR A 485 0.88 -1.28 -12.26
C THR A 485 1.82 -1.96 -13.26
N THR A 486 2.40 -3.14 -12.95
CA THR A 486 3.36 -3.77 -13.88
C THR A 486 2.67 -4.25 -15.15
N PHE A 487 1.45 -4.80 -15.04
CA PHE A 487 0.64 -5.13 -16.20
C PHE A 487 0.41 -3.90 -17.09
N SER A 488 0.01 -2.79 -16.48
CA SER A 488 -0.18 -1.52 -17.20
C SER A 488 1.09 -1.00 -17.86
N GLU A 489 2.22 -1.07 -17.18
CA GLU A 489 3.52 -0.67 -17.72
C GLU A 489 3.92 -1.51 -18.94
N SER A 490 3.75 -2.83 -18.86
CA SER A 490 4.06 -3.76 -19.96
C SER A 490 3.13 -3.54 -21.16
N MET A 491 1.83 -3.41 -20.92
CA MET A 491 0.83 -3.10 -21.95
C MET A 491 1.09 -1.74 -22.62
N TYR A 492 1.46 -0.72 -21.83
CA TYR A 492 1.83 0.60 -22.35
C TYR A 492 3.06 0.54 -23.26
N LEU A 493 4.09 -0.18 -22.83
CA LEU A 493 5.34 -0.36 -23.60
C LEU A 493 5.18 -1.27 -24.83
N GLY A 494 4.03 -1.90 -25.01
CA GLY A 494 3.77 -2.80 -26.15
C GLY A 494 4.49 -4.14 -26.04
N LYS A 495 4.93 -4.55 -24.85
CA LYS A 495 5.61 -5.84 -24.66
C LYS A 495 4.61 -6.99 -24.61
N PRO A 496 4.94 -8.15 -25.22
CA PRO A 496 4.12 -9.35 -25.08
C PRO A 496 3.85 -9.64 -23.60
N THR A 497 2.58 -9.67 -23.22
CA THR A 497 2.21 -9.73 -21.81
C THR A 497 0.99 -10.61 -21.59
N ILE A 498 1.10 -11.53 -20.65
CA ILE A 498 0.00 -12.35 -20.13
C ILE A 498 -0.25 -11.94 -18.68
N LEU A 499 -1.52 -11.81 -18.32
CA LEU A 499 -1.96 -11.58 -16.95
C LEU A 499 -2.66 -12.83 -16.43
N VAL A 500 -2.21 -13.32 -15.28
CA VAL A 500 -2.83 -14.48 -14.60
C VAL A 500 -3.26 -14.03 -13.20
N PHE A 501 -4.55 -14.12 -12.89
CA PHE A 501 -5.07 -13.77 -11.57
C PHE A 501 -6.37 -14.50 -11.24
N ASP A 502 -6.62 -14.75 -9.96
CA ASP A 502 -7.89 -15.30 -9.48
C ASP A 502 -8.90 -14.16 -9.27
N PRO A 503 -10.00 -14.12 -10.05
CA PRO A 503 -11.02 -13.07 -9.93
C PRO A 503 -11.81 -13.14 -8.61
N THR A 504 -11.73 -14.25 -7.86
CA THR A 504 -12.35 -14.38 -6.55
C THR A 504 -11.74 -13.38 -5.56
N TYR A 505 -10.42 -13.19 -5.61
CA TYR A 505 -9.71 -12.34 -4.66
C TYR A 505 -9.25 -11.00 -5.25
N TRP A 506 -9.01 -10.95 -6.58
CA TRP A 506 -8.85 -9.70 -7.32
C TRP A 506 -10.20 -9.26 -7.87
N ASP A 507 -11.06 -8.70 -7.00
CA ASP A 507 -12.41 -8.25 -7.37
C ASP A 507 -12.31 -6.93 -8.15
N ILE A 508 -12.23 -7.06 -9.46
CA ILE A 508 -12.14 -5.94 -10.39
C ILE A 508 -13.48 -5.19 -10.40
N HIS A 509 -13.42 -3.87 -10.51
CA HIS A 509 -14.62 -3.03 -10.59
C HIS A 509 -15.55 -3.49 -11.72
N PRO A 510 -16.86 -3.69 -11.47
CA PRO A 510 -17.80 -4.28 -12.45
C PRO A 510 -17.84 -3.60 -13.81
N ALA A 511 -17.56 -2.30 -13.89
CA ALA A 511 -17.49 -1.56 -15.15
C ALA A 511 -16.41 -2.06 -16.12
N PHE A 512 -15.50 -2.92 -15.69
CA PHE A 512 -14.42 -3.49 -16.51
C PHE A 512 -14.61 -4.97 -16.86
N THR A 513 -15.74 -5.58 -16.47
CA THR A 513 -16.01 -7.00 -16.74
C THR A 513 -15.92 -7.32 -18.24
N GLU A 514 -16.53 -6.51 -19.10
CA GLU A 514 -16.48 -6.68 -20.55
C GLU A 514 -15.04 -6.60 -21.09
N LEU A 515 -14.26 -5.62 -20.62
CA LEU A 515 -12.86 -5.47 -21.02
C LEU A 515 -12.01 -6.68 -20.63
N VAL A 516 -12.23 -7.24 -19.43
CA VAL A 516 -11.57 -8.47 -18.97
C VAL A 516 -11.90 -9.63 -19.91
N GLU A 517 -13.17 -9.78 -20.32
CA GLU A 517 -13.57 -10.85 -21.24
C GLU A 517 -12.96 -10.68 -22.66
N VAL A 518 -12.87 -9.44 -23.16
CA VAL A 518 -12.17 -9.17 -24.44
C VAL A 518 -10.70 -9.61 -24.35
N LEU A 519 -10.01 -9.28 -23.26
CA LEU A 519 -8.61 -9.67 -23.06
C LEU A 519 -8.46 -11.20 -22.86
N ARG A 520 -9.44 -11.87 -22.24
CA ARG A 520 -9.46 -13.32 -22.11
C ARG A 520 -9.61 -14.02 -23.48
N ASN A 521 -10.53 -13.53 -24.30
CA ASN A 521 -10.73 -14.06 -25.65
C ASN A 521 -9.47 -13.90 -26.53
N ALA A 522 -8.74 -12.78 -26.38
CA ALA A 522 -7.46 -12.54 -27.03
C ALA A 522 -6.28 -13.31 -26.38
N LYS A 523 -6.51 -14.13 -25.35
CA LYS A 523 -5.48 -14.90 -24.64
C LYS A 523 -4.41 -14.00 -23.95
N VAL A 524 -4.79 -12.80 -23.57
CA VAL A 524 -3.95 -11.89 -22.77
C VAL A 524 -4.23 -12.07 -21.26
N VAL A 525 -5.45 -12.45 -20.89
CA VAL A 525 -5.86 -12.67 -19.49
C VAL A 525 -6.29 -14.12 -19.27
N PHE A 526 -5.82 -14.71 -18.17
CA PHE A 526 -6.16 -16.05 -17.71
C PHE A 526 -6.53 -16.01 -16.22
N PHE A 527 -7.50 -16.86 -15.83
CA PHE A 527 -7.89 -17.03 -14.44
C PHE A 527 -7.22 -18.24 -13.77
N LYS A 528 -6.64 -19.14 -14.58
CA LYS A 528 -5.93 -20.32 -14.10
C LYS A 528 -4.51 -20.36 -14.70
N GLY A 529 -3.54 -20.71 -13.86
CA GLY A 529 -2.15 -20.87 -14.27
C GLY A 529 -1.96 -21.96 -15.32
N SER A 530 -2.70 -23.08 -15.20
CA SER A 530 -2.66 -24.18 -16.17
C SER A 530 -2.99 -23.75 -17.61
N ASP A 531 -4.05 -22.93 -17.77
CA ASP A 531 -4.51 -22.47 -19.07
C ASP A 531 -3.49 -21.50 -19.69
N ALA A 532 -2.87 -20.66 -18.85
CA ALA A 532 -1.79 -19.76 -19.28
C ALA A 532 -0.57 -20.56 -19.74
N VAL A 533 -0.14 -21.59 -18.99
CA VAL A 533 0.99 -22.46 -19.36
C VAL A 533 0.73 -23.16 -20.68
N GLU A 534 -0.46 -23.73 -20.88
CA GLU A 534 -0.82 -24.36 -22.16
C GLU A 534 -0.70 -23.39 -23.33
N HIS A 535 -1.19 -22.16 -23.15
CA HIS A 535 -1.09 -21.13 -24.18
C HIS A 535 0.37 -20.71 -24.43
N ILE A 536 1.17 -20.49 -23.37
CA ILE A 536 2.58 -20.11 -23.47
C ILE A 536 3.36 -21.15 -24.27
N LYS A 537 3.16 -22.45 -24.01
CA LYS A 537 3.80 -23.55 -24.76
C LYS A 537 3.41 -23.53 -26.26
N LYS A 538 2.17 -23.15 -26.59
CA LYS A 538 1.73 -23.04 -28.00
C LYS A 538 2.42 -21.89 -28.74
N ILE A 539 2.68 -20.77 -28.05
CA ILE A 539 3.24 -19.56 -28.68
C ILE A 539 4.76 -19.43 -28.51
N SER A 540 5.40 -20.31 -27.73
CA SER A 540 6.82 -20.18 -27.32
C SER A 540 7.76 -19.99 -28.52
N ASN A 541 7.48 -20.63 -29.66
CA ASN A 541 8.27 -20.52 -30.88
C ASN A 541 8.03 -19.25 -31.70
N ASN A 542 6.91 -18.55 -31.46
CA ASN A 542 6.58 -17.34 -32.21
C ASN A 542 5.67 -16.39 -31.38
N ILE A 543 6.19 -15.89 -30.28
CA ILE A 543 5.48 -14.99 -29.38
C ILE A 543 5.05 -13.71 -30.10
N SER A 544 5.87 -13.20 -31.01
CA SER A 544 5.60 -11.97 -31.77
C SER A 544 4.40 -12.10 -32.68
N GLU A 545 4.18 -13.27 -33.33
CA GLU A 545 3.03 -13.52 -34.19
C GLU A 545 1.71 -13.41 -33.39
N TRP A 546 1.64 -14.09 -32.25
CA TRP A 546 0.49 -13.98 -31.36
C TRP A 546 0.28 -12.53 -30.89
N TRP A 547 1.35 -11.89 -30.42
CA TRP A 547 1.24 -10.54 -29.85
C TRP A 547 0.78 -9.50 -30.86
N LEU A 548 1.27 -9.59 -32.10
CA LEU A 548 0.94 -8.66 -33.18
C LEU A 548 -0.35 -9.02 -33.93
N SER A 549 -1.02 -10.11 -33.55
CA SER A 549 -2.31 -10.46 -34.15
C SER A 549 -3.37 -9.36 -33.89
N GLU A 550 -4.27 -9.19 -34.83
CA GLU A 550 -5.32 -8.17 -34.81
C GLU A 550 -6.12 -8.22 -33.49
N SER A 551 -6.58 -9.40 -33.10
CA SER A 551 -7.38 -9.59 -31.87
C SER A 551 -6.63 -9.16 -30.60
N VAL A 552 -5.34 -9.44 -30.50
CA VAL A 552 -4.52 -9.04 -29.33
C VAL A 552 -4.29 -7.53 -29.33
N GLN A 553 -4.00 -6.93 -30.49
CA GLN A 553 -3.77 -5.49 -30.56
C GLN A 553 -5.06 -4.69 -30.35
N GLU A 554 -6.21 -5.16 -30.81
CA GLU A 554 -7.50 -4.56 -30.48
C GLU A 554 -7.79 -4.61 -28.98
N ALA A 555 -7.63 -5.77 -28.35
CA ALA A 555 -7.81 -5.93 -26.90
C ALA A 555 -6.85 -5.05 -26.11
N ARG A 556 -5.57 -4.98 -26.51
CA ARG A 556 -4.58 -4.07 -25.93
C ARG A 556 -5.02 -2.59 -26.07
N ASN A 557 -5.47 -2.16 -27.24
CA ASN A 557 -5.90 -0.78 -27.46
C ASN A 557 -7.13 -0.42 -26.62
N LEU A 558 -8.06 -1.35 -26.43
CA LEU A 558 -9.18 -1.18 -25.51
C LEU A 558 -8.72 -1.00 -24.06
N PHE A 559 -7.77 -1.83 -23.61
CA PHE A 559 -7.19 -1.69 -22.27
C PHE A 559 -6.49 -0.33 -22.10
N LEU A 560 -5.67 0.08 -23.07
CA LEU A 560 -4.98 1.37 -23.02
C LEU A 560 -5.97 2.53 -23.02
N ARG A 561 -7.05 2.44 -23.79
CA ARG A 561 -8.11 3.45 -23.81
C ARG A 561 -8.84 3.56 -22.48
N ASP A 562 -9.15 2.44 -21.82
CA ASP A 562 -10.06 2.41 -20.68
C ASP A 562 -9.36 2.48 -19.32
N CYS A 563 -8.12 1.97 -19.23
CA CYS A 563 -7.34 1.94 -18.00
C CYS A 563 -6.18 2.94 -17.97
N LEU A 564 -5.74 3.46 -19.14
CA LEU A 564 -4.62 4.39 -19.24
C LEU A 564 -4.96 5.54 -20.17
N THR A 565 -4.40 6.71 -19.92
CA THR A 565 -4.49 7.83 -20.85
C THR A 565 -3.16 7.99 -21.57
N ILE A 566 -3.14 7.67 -22.85
CA ILE A 566 -2.01 7.90 -23.74
C ILE A 566 -2.20 9.26 -24.43
N SER A 567 -1.12 10.04 -24.50
CA SER A 567 -1.14 11.35 -25.15
C SER A 567 0.16 11.59 -25.91
N SER A 568 0.06 12.23 -27.06
CA SER A 568 1.21 12.76 -27.82
C SER A 568 1.75 14.07 -27.24
N SER A 569 0.98 14.73 -26.37
CA SER A 569 1.33 16.04 -25.79
C SER A 569 1.05 16.13 -24.29
N PRO A 570 1.57 15.19 -23.47
CA PRO A 570 1.26 15.11 -22.04
C PRO A 570 1.60 16.39 -21.27
N LEU A 571 2.69 17.06 -21.64
CA LEU A 571 3.09 18.33 -21.01
C LEU A 571 2.05 19.44 -21.20
N SER A 572 1.48 19.54 -22.40
CA SER A 572 0.46 20.54 -22.74
C SER A 572 -0.84 20.28 -21.97
N GLU A 573 -1.28 19.04 -21.92
CA GLU A 573 -2.53 18.67 -21.24
C GLU A 573 -2.44 18.90 -19.72
N TRP A 574 -1.34 18.48 -19.10
CA TRP A 574 -1.09 18.76 -17.67
C TRP A 574 -0.99 20.26 -17.40
N ASN A 575 -0.33 21.03 -18.28
CA ASN A 575 -0.22 22.49 -18.14
C ASN A 575 -1.60 23.15 -18.22
N GLN A 576 -2.39 22.79 -19.23
CA GLN A 576 -3.74 23.33 -19.42
C GLN A 576 -4.65 23.04 -18.23
N PHE A 577 -4.65 21.78 -17.75
CA PHE A 577 -5.44 21.37 -16.60
C PHE A 577 -5.04 22.15 -15.34
N LEU A 578 -3.75 22.22 -15.01
CA LEU A 578 -3.29 22.91 -13.81
C LEU A 578 -3.58 24.42 -13.86
N ARG A 579 -3.41 25.07 -15.01
CA ARG A 579 -3.81 26.49 -15.20
C ARG A 579 -5.32 26.71 -15.05
N TYR A 580 -6.13 25.74 -15.45
CA TYR A 580 -7.57 25.81 -15.23
C TYR A 580 -7.90 25.72 -13.74
N GLN A 581 -7.18 24.88 -12.99
CA GLN A 581 -7.34 24.79 -11.54
C GLN A 581 -6.90 26.07 -10.81
N ASP A 582 -5.92 26.78 -11.32
CA ASP A 582 -5.46 28.05 -10.79
C ASP A 582 -6.51 29.19 -10.92
N LYS A 583 -7.36 29.12 -11.93
CA LYS A 583 -8.39 30.15 -12.21
C LYS A 583 -9.71 29.94 -11.47
N LYS A 584 -9.98 28.73 -10.99
CA LYS A 584 -11.17 28.38 -10.21
C LYS A 584 -10.98 28.64 -8.72
#